data_131062c5c1ec08a1fe29b10df90b5ca1
#
_entry.id   131062c5c1ec08a1fe29b10df90b5ca1
#
_cell.length_a   1.000
_cell.length_b   1.000
_cell.length_c   1.000
_cell.angle_alpha   90.00
_cell.angle_beta   90.00
_cell.angle_gamma   90.00
#
_symmetry.space_group_name_H-M   'P 1'
#
loop_
_entity.id
_entity.type
_entity.pdbx_description
1 polymer ?
#
loop_
_entity_poly.entity_id
_entity_poly.type
_entity_poly.pdbx_seq_one_letter_code
_entity_poly.pdbx_strand_id
1 'polypeptide(L)'
;SVVPFYKLTSLPGNGNEMISELEGMKMSGYTMADITGYWEQDNENGTGFYIDNEGNVSDLTCLYGVEKYYSVKYHSAEVILNGNSCVISSLGSQWMVYAVGSNSLLAIDRNNNSLQVEHFVKKDVPDEMMRADEIMKAPVPAGLLGKWETIHYTRMINGENVTDIDILNGDDWNKQFYHTLAFSENHKISKWDRFGSQLYDQCFMLKGDNITIAEDLTNLLFPKYSYTETWTISDKTENSMKLTREQDNTTECYTYKRK
;
A
#
# COMPACT_ATOMS: atom_id res chain seq x y z
N SER A 1 -3.58 35.44 -13.86
CA SER A 1 -3.36 35.04 -12.45
C SER A 1 -1.89 35.30 -12.12
N VAL A 2 -1.67 36.17 -11.12
CA VAL A 2 -0.33 36.52 -10.64
C VAL A 2 0.12 35.32 -9.78
N VAL A 3 1.15 34.62 -10.24
CA VAL A 3 1.85 33.64 -9.39
C VAL A 3 2.59 34.47 -8.33
N PRO A 4 2.32 34.32 -7.04
CA PRO A 4 3.06 35.04 -6.03
C PRO A 4 4.53 34.60 -6.05
N PHE A 5 5.42 35.55 -6.33
CA PHE A 5 6.85 35.36 -6.12
C PHE A 5 7.11 35.37 -4.62
N TYR A 6 7.35 34.22 -4.03
CA TYR A 6 7.84 34.13 -2.66
C TYR A 6 9.33 34.43 -2.66
N LYS A 7 9.74 35.48 -1.97
CA LYS A 7 11.16 35.75 -1.72
C LYS A 7 11.62 34.73 -0.69
N LEU A 8 12.46 33.78 -1.10
CA LEU A 8 13.12 32.87 -0.16
C LEU A 8 13.94 33.71 0.83
N THR A 9 13.57 33.66 2.10
CA THR A 9 14.24 34.41 3.17
C THR A 9 15.37 33.63 3.81
N SER A 10 15.44 32.32 3.60
CA SER A 10 16.57 31.46 3.97
C SER A 10 16.58 30.20 3.11
N LEU A 11 17.75 29.79 2.66
CA LEU A 11 17.99 28.48 2.08
C LEU A 11 18.56 27.59 3.19
N PRO A 12 18.11 26.33 3.34
CA PRO A 12 18.78 25.38 4.20
C PRO A 12 20.18 25.09 3.64
N GLY A 13 21.19 24.96 4.53
CA GLY A 13 22.55 24.64 4.11
C GLY A 13 23.40 25.84 3.65
N ASN A 14 24.57 25.51 3.13
CA ASN A 14 25.56 26.49 2.66
C ASN A 14 25.03 27.17 1.38
N GLY A 15 24.57 28.40 1.46
CA GLY A 15 23.87 29.12 0.37
C GLY A 15 24.60 29.13 -0.99
N ASN A 16 25.90 28.92 -1.00
CA ASN A 16 26.71 28.88 -2.25
C ASN A 16 26.58 27.52 -2.95
N GLU A 17 26.43 26.42 -2.25
CA GLU A 17 26.20 25.09 -2.83
C GLU A 17 24.84 25.01 -3.48
N MET A 18 23.81 25.56 -2.84
CA MET A 18 22.46 25.59 -3.38
C MET A 18 22.29 26.47 -4.61
N ILE A 19 23.03 27.59 -4.71
CA ILE A 19 23.01 28.44 -5.90
C ILE A 19 23.59 27.70 -7.11
N SER A 20 24.63 26.88 -6.91
CA SER A 20 25.19 26.05 -7.99
C SER A 20 24.28 24.89 -8.37
N GLU A 21 23.52 24.35 -7.44
CA GLU A 21 22.50 23.33 -7.73
C GLU A 21 21.29 23.87 -8.50
N LEU A 22 20.88 25.11 -8.22
CA LEU A 22 19.80 25.78 -8.96
C LEU A 22 20.16 26.09 -10.41
N GLU A 23 21.48 26.25 -10.73
CA GLU A 23 22.00 26.51 -12.08
C GLU A 23 21.81 25.30 -13.02
N GLY A 24 20.74 24.80 -13.28
CA GLY A 24 20.45 23.67 -14.17
C GLY A 24 19.13 23.01 -13.83
N MET A 25 18.49 23.48 -12.77
CA MET A 25 17.19 22.99 -12.36
C MET A 25 16.07 23.68 -13.14
N LYS A 26 15.05 22.92 -13.44
CA LYS A 26 13.83 23.39 -14.09
C LYS A 26 12.91 23.97 -13.03
N MET A 27 12.49 25.22 -13.20
CA MET A 27 11.65 25.96 -12.24
C MET A 27 10.20 26.16 -12.72
N SER A 28 9.88 25.71 -13.93
CA SER A 28 8.52 25.80 -14.50
C SER A 28 8.36 24.85 -15.67
N GLY A 29 7.13 24.64 -16.14
CA GLY A 29 6.85 23.77 -17.29
C GLY A 29 7.22 22.31 -17.02
N TYR A 30 6.98 21.84 -15.79
CA TYR A 30 7.26 20.46 -15.36
C TYR A 30 6.50 19.45 -16.20
N THR A 31 7.16 18.33 -16.49
CA THR A 31 6.54 17.16 -17.10
C THR A 31 6.59 15.99 -16.13
N MET A 32 5.82 14.95 -16.38
CA MET A 32 5.88 13.74 -15.57
C MET A 32 7.27 13.13 -15.54
N ALA A 33 7.97 13.14 -16.68
CA ALA A 33 9.34 12.63 -16.79
C ALA A 33 10.36 13.36 -15.90
N ASP A 34 10.12 14.64 -15.59
CA ASP A 34 11.02 15.40 -14.70
C ASP A 34 10.92 14.93 -13.25
N ILE A 35 9.74 14.44 -12.82
CA ILE A 35 9.44 14.15 -11.42
C ILE A 35 9.29 12.65 -11.12
N THR A 36 9.20 11.80 -12.14
CA THR A 36 9.11 10.33 -11.97
C THR A 36 10.35 9.77 -11.29
N GLY A 37 10.14 8.84 -10.35
CA GLY A 37 11.17 8.13 -9.61
C GLY A 37 11.00 8.21 -8.10
N TYR A 38 11.99 7.70 -7.38
CA TYR A 38 12.01 7.75 -5.92
C TYR A 38 12.79 8.97 -5.44
N TRP A 39 12.14 9.73 -4.59
CA TRP A 39 12.65 10.96 -3.99
C TRP A 39 12.67 10.81 -2.47
N GLU A 40 13.85 10.79 -1.88
CA GLU A 40 14.07 10.68 -0.44
C GLU A 40 14.37 12.07 0.13
N GLN A 41 13.72 12.43 1.22
CA GLN A 41 14.00 13.67 1.92
C GLN A 41 15.45 13.68 2.39
N ASP A 42 16.15 14.77 2.13
CA ASP A 42 17.58 14.92 2.47
C ASP A 42 17.74 15.16 3.99
N ASN A 43 17.43 14.14 4.74
CA ASN A 43 17.57 14.08 6.19
C ASN A 43 17.90 12.64 6.62
N GLU A 44 18.23 12.46 7.90
CA GLU A 44 18.60 11.14 8.45
C GLU A 44 17.43 10.14 8.55
N ASN A 45 16.19 10.57 8.29
CA ASN A 45 15.00 9.75 8.52
C ASN A 45 14.70 8.77 7.37
N GLY A 46 15.28 8.98 6.18
CA GLY A 46 15.09 8.09 5.02
C GLY A 46 13.63 7.97 4.58
N THR A 47 12.84 9.02 4.76
CA THR A 47 11.44 9.08 4.36
C THR A 47 11.33 9.74 3.00
N GLY A 48 10.47 9.22 2.13
CA GLY A 48 10.36 9.73 0.79
C GLY A 48 9.09 9.29 0.08
N PHE A 49 9.05 9.51 -1.22
CA PHE A 49 7.93 9.10 -2.06
C PHE A 49 8.41 8.65 -3.44
N TYR A 50 7.70 7.69 -3.98
CA TYR A 50 7.88 7.24 -5.35
C TYR A 50 6.75 7.74 -6.23
N ILE A 51 7.09 8.27 -7.40
CA ILE A 51 6.15 8.72 -8.43
C ILE A 51 6.34 7.84 -9.65
N ASP A 52 5.29 7.17 -10.09
CA ASP A 52 5.30 6.38 -11.31
C ASP A 52 5.08 7.26 -12.58
N ASN A 53 5.14 6.63 -13.75
CA ASN A 53 4.96 7.31 -15.04
C ASN A 53 3.53 7.84 -15.26
N GLU A 54 2.57 7.34 -14.50
CA GLU A 54 1.15 7.73 -14.56
C GLU A 54 0.84 8.86 -13.59
N GLY A 55 1.77 9.19 -12.71
CA GLY A 55 1.67 10.25 -11.71
C GLY A 55 1.08 9.78 -10.37
N ASN A 56 0.95 8.47 -10.16
CA ASN A 56 0.57 7.95 -8.86
C ASN A 56 1.74 8.10 -7.88
N VAL A 57 1.42 8.49 -6.66
CA VAL A 57 2.39 8.70 -5.58
C VAL A 57 2.25 7.59 -4.55
N SER A 58 3.37 6.97 -4.21
CA SER A 58 3.47 6.00 -3.11
C SER A 58 4.39 6.56 -2.04
N ASP A 59 3.92 6.60 -0.78
CA ASP A 59 4.75 7.05 0.34
C ASP A 59 5.64 5.91 0.81
N LEU A 60 6.91 6.23 1.09
CA LEU A 60 7.89 5.32 1.66
C LEU A 60 8.42 5.91 2.97
N THR A 61 8.26 5.14 4.05
CA THR A 61 8.80 5.50 5.35
C THR A 61 9.84 4.48 5.76
N CYS A 62 11.05 4.94 5.98
CA CYS A 62 12.11 4.09 6.48
C CYS A 62 11.82 3.68 7.92
N LEU A 63 11.84 2.39 8.17
CA LEU A 63 11.72 1.82 9.50
C LEU A 63 13.03 1.16 9.89
N TYR A 64 13.43 1.36 11.13
CA TYR A 64 14.66 0.82 11.69
C TYR A 64 14.30 -0.34 12.63
N GLY A 65 14.63 -1.56 12.20
CA GLY A 65 14.54 -2.77 12.99
C GLY A 65 15.92 -3.42 13.13
N VAL A 66 16.00 -4.75 12.99
CA VAL A 66 17.27 -5.46 12.86
C VAL A 66 17.98 -5.09 11.55
N GLU A 67 17.19 -4.80 10.54
CA GLU A 67 17.63 -4.31 9.23
C GLU A 67 16.77 -3.08 8.86
N LYS A 68 17.32 -2.17 8.04
CA LYS A 68 16.58 -1.06 7.47
C LYS A 68 15.60 -1.61 6.42
N TYR A 69 14.33 -1.21 6.49
CA TYR A 69 13.32 -1.55 5.50
C TYR A 69 12.33 -0.39 5.30
N TYR A 70 11.57 -0.42 4.20
CA TYR A 70 10.60 0.64 3.90
C TYR A 70 9.17 0.13 4.04
N SER A 71 8.39 0.84 4.87
CA SER A 71 6.93 0.75 4.82
C SER A 71 6.44 1.44 3.56
N VAL A 72 5.55 0.79 2.80
CA VAL A 72 5.02 1.29 1.54
C VAL A 72 3.52 1.54 1.65
N LYS A 73 3.13 2.80 1.46
CA LYS A 73 1.74 3.18 1.25
C LYS A 73 1.51 3.40 -0.25
N TYR A 74 1.08 2.35 -0.92
CA TYR A 74 1.00 2.28 -2.37
C TYR A 74 -0.12 3.15 -2.93
N HIS A 75 0.17 3.94 -3.97
CA HIS A 75 -0.75 4.85 -4.67
C HIS A 75 -1.63 5.66 -3.69
N SER A 76 -0.98 6.28 -2.69
CA SER A 76 -1.66 7.03 -1.64
C SER A 76 -2.24 8.36 -2.14
N ALA A 77 -1.71 8.87 -3.25
CA ALA A 77 -2.08 10.13 -3.85
C ALA A 77 -1.67 10.20 -5.33
N GLU A 78 -1.91 11.36 -5.94
CA GLU A 78 -1.53 11.66 -7.33
C GLU A 78 -0.77 13.00 -7.40
N VAL A 79 0.05 13.12 -8.44
CA VAL A 79 0.69 14.38 -8.81
C VAL A 79 -0.31 15.25 -9.57
N ILE A 80 -0.37 16.54 -9.21
CA ILE A 80 -1.15 17.53 -9.93
C ILE A 80 -0.19 18.41 -10.74
N LEU A 81 -0.19 18.24 -12.06
CA LEU A 81 0.49 19.13 -13.00
C LEU A 81 -0.51 20.12 -13.59
N ASN A 82 -0.28 21.42 -13.39
CA ASN A 82 -1.12 22.47 -13.92
C ASN A 82 -0.26 23.59 -14.53
N GLY A 83 -0.01 23.50 -15.82
CA GLY A 83 0.80 24.45 -16.54
C GLY A 83 2.24 24.53 -15.99
N ASN A 84 2.53 25.62 -15.28
CA ASN A 84 3.85 25.87 -14.70
C ASN A 84 3.98 25.41 -13.24
N SER A 85 2.96 24.79 -12.68
CA SER A 85 2.98 24.32 -11.29
C SER A 85 2.90 22.81 -11.21
N CYS A 86 3.58 22.25 -10.21
CA CYS A 86 3.54 20.85 -9.84
C CYS A 86 3.29 20.74 -8.35
N VAL A 87 2.28 19.95 -7.96
CA VAL A 87 1.98 19.66 -6.56
C VAL A 87 1.99 18.16 -6.37
N ILE A 88 2.75 17.70 -5.37
CA ILE A 88 2.85 16.30 -4.98
C ILE A 88 2.19 16.17 -3.62
N SER A 89 1.15 15.35 -3.50
CA SER A 89 0.57 14.99 -2.22
C SER A 89 1.27 13.75 -1.69
N SER A 90 1.94 13.84 -0.55
CA SER A 90 2.73 12.75 0.02
C SER A 90 3.01 13.00 1.49
N LEU A 91 3.18 11.92 2.27
CA LEU A 91 3.61 11.97 3.68
C LEU A 91 2.74 12.89 4.56
N GLY A 92 1.46 13.01 4.22
CA GLY A 92 0.51 13.89 4.91
C GLY A 92 0.60 15.36 4.55
N SER A 93 1.48 15.73 3.61
CA SER A 93 1.72 17.10 3.15
C SER A 93 1.37 17.31 1.69
N GLN A 94 1.26 18.57 1.27
CA GLN A 94 1.17 18.99 -0.11
C GLN A 94 2.44 19.76 -0.49
N TRP A 95 3.30 19.10 -1.26
CA TRP A 95 4.57 19.64 -1.71
C TRP A 95 4.40 20.41 -3.01
N MET A 96 4.53 21.72 -2.97
CA MET A 96 4.61 22.52 -4.17
C MET A 96 6.05 22.52 -4.67
N VAL A 97 6.29 21.91 -5.84
CA VAL A 97 7.61 21.85 -6.45
C VAL A 97 8.05 23.25 -6.86
N TYR A 98 9.20 23.64 -6.36
CA TYR A 98 9.85 24.91 -6.67
C TYR A 98 10.89 24.77 -7.78
N ALA A 99 11.69 23.70 -7.72
CA ALA A 99 12.68 23.39 -8.74
C ALA A 99 12.94 21.88 -8.79
N VAL A 100 13.24 21.35 -9.97
CA VAL A 100 13.62 19.96 -10.18
C VAL A 100 14.81 19.86 -11.13
N GLY A 101 15.81 19.08 -10.73
CA GLY A 101 16.99 18.70 -11.51
C GLY A 101 17.03 17.19 -11.71
N SER A 102 18.15 16.70 -12.22
CA SER A 102 18.34 15.26 -12.46
C SER A 102 18.29 14.44 -11.18
N ASN A 103 18.82 14.96 -10.08
CA ASN A 103 18.96 14.26 -8.80
C ASN A 103 18.42 15.04 -7.60
N SER A 104 17.90 16.25 -7.80
CA SER A 104 17.44 17.12 -6.73
C SER A 104 16.04 17.63 -7.03
N LEU A 105 15.18 17.65 -6.03
CA LEU A 105 13.85 18.25 -6.07
C LEU A 105 13.71 19.16 -4.84
N LEU A 106 13.37 20.42 -5.09
CA LEU A 106 13.08 21.40 -4.05
C LEU A 106 11.59 21.66 -4.00
N ALA A 107 10.99 21.53 -2.85
CA ALA A 107 9.55 21.72 -2.68
C ALA A 107 9.23 22.46 -1.38
N ILE A 108 8.07 23.11 -1.36
CA ILE A 108 7.55 23.85 -0.21
C ILE A 108 6.31 23.11 0.30
N ASP A 109 6.27 22.80 1.59
CA ASP A 109 5.08 22.26 2.23
C ASP A 109 4.00 23.34 2.34
N ARG A 110 2.89 23.14 1.62
CA ARG A 110 1.76 24.07 1.63
C ARG A 110 0.92 23.99 2.92
N ASN A 111 1.00 22.88 3.65
CA ASN A 111 0.26 22.67 4.90
C ASN A 111 0.98 23.30 6.09
N ASN A 112 2.26 23.65 5.91
CA ASN A 112 3.04 24.30 6.93
C ASN A 112 3.08 25.82 6.68
N ASN A 113 2.74 26.63 7.69
CA ASN A 113 2.82 28.09 7.60
C ASN A 113 4.29 28.62 7.49
N SER A 114 5.27 27.74 7.70
CA SER A 114 6.67 28.04 7.41
C SER A 114 6.90 27.82 5.92
N LEU A 115 7.31 28.87 5.20
CA LEU A 115 7.74 28.76 3.79
C LEU A 115 9.14 28.11 3.70
N GLN A 116 9.32 27.01 4.40
CA GLN A 116 10.58 26.28 4.40
C GLN A 116 10.64 25.41 3.14
N VAL A 117 11.76 25.51 2.43
CA VAL A 117 12.06 24.66 1.30
C VAL A 117 12.67 23.36 1.81
N GLU A 118 12.05 22.26 1.45
CA GLU A 118 12.58 20.93 1.71
C GLU A 118 13.32 20.41 0.47
N HIS A 119 14.42 19.72 0.72
CA HIS A 119 15.25 19.11 -0.31
C HIS A 119 15.00 17.60 -0.34
N PHE A 120 14.72 17.10 -1.53
CA PHE A 120 14.61 15.68 -1.83
C PHE A 120 15.67 15.28 -2.83
N VAL A 121 16.31 14.15 -2.58
CA VAL A 121 17.36 13.59 -3.44
C VAL A 121 16.82 12.38 -4.16
N LYS A 122 17.07 12.28 -5.46
CA LYS A 122 16.70 11.12 -6.25
C LYS A 122 17.57 9.94 -5.86
N LYS A 123 16.95 8.81 -5.56
CA LYS A 123 17.60 7.56 -5.19
C LYS A 123 17.12 6.41 -6.07
N ASP A 124 17.83 5.30 -6.00
CA ASP A 124 17.34 4.05 -6.57
C ASP A 124 16.06 3.63 -5.87
N VAL A 125 15.12 3.08 -6.64
CA VAL A 125 13.84 2.64 -6.10
C VAL A 125 14.08 1.47 -5.13
N PRO A 126 13.61 1.55 -3.88
CA PRO A 126 13.75 0.45 -2.94
C PRO A 126 13.09 -0.84 -3.42
N ASP A 127 13.70 -1.98 -3.10
CA ASP A 127 13.17 -3.31 -3.46
C ASP A 127 11.74 -3.52 -2.96
N GLU A 128 11.41 -2.96 -1.81
CA GLU A 128 10.06 -3.00 -1.23
C GLU A 128 9.03 -2.33 -2.13
N MET A 129 9.39 -1.20 -2.72
CA MET A 129 8.49 -0.51 -3.65
C MET A 129 8.30 -1.32 -4.93
N MET A 130 9.36 -1.92 -5.47
CA MET A 130 9.28 -2.78 -6.65
C MET A 130 8.41 -4.01 -6.40
N ARG A 131 8.59 -4.66 -5.24
CA ARG A 131 7.76 -5.80 -4.83
C ARG A 131 6.30 -5.40 -4.56
N ALA A 132 6.07 -4.21 -3.97
CA ALA A 132 4.72 -3.67 -3.80
C ALA A 132 4.02 -3.47 -5.14
N ASP A 133 4.72 -2.88 -6.11
CA ASP A 133 4.22 -2.67 -7.46
C ASP A 133 3.90 -4.00 -8.17
N GLU A 134 4.77 -4.99 -8.04
CA GLU A 134 4.55 -6.35 -8.56
C GLU A 134 3.30 -7.00 -7.97
N ILE A 135 3.11 -6.93 -6.65
CA ILE A 135 1.91 -7.47 -5.97
C ILE A 135 0.66 -6.75 -6.45
N MET A 136 0.67 -5.42 -6.43
CA MET A 136 -0.51 -4.61 -6.70
C MET A 136 -0.94 -4.59 -8.16
N LYS A 137 -0.02 -4.82 -9.10
CA LYS A 137 -0.30 -4.96 -10.53
C LYS A 137 -0.60 -6.38 -10.97
N ALA A 138 -0.36 -7.38 -10.12
CA ALA A 138 -0.71 -8.75 -10.44
C ALA A 138 -2.25 -8.89 -10.63
N PRO A 139 -2.71 -9.54 -11.69
CA PRO A 139 -4.15 -9.66 -11.94
C PRO A 139 -4.81 -10.55 -10.89
N VAL A 140 -5.89 -10.05 -10.28
CA VAL A 140 -6.75 -10.87 -9.42
C VAL A 140 -7.71 -11.65 -10.31
N PRO A 141 -7.77 -13.00 -10.22
CA PRO A 141 -8.68 -13.79 -11.03
C PRO A 141 -10.14 -13.36 -10.84
N ALA A 142 -10.84 -13.10 -11.95
CA ALA A 142 -12.24 -12.66 -11.92
C ALA A 142 -13.15 -13.57 -11.10
N GLY A 143 -12.87 -14.88 -11.09
CA GLY A 143 -13.61 -15.85 -10.29
C GLY A 143 -13.38 -15.73 -8.77
N LEU A 144 -12.43 -14.92 -8.31
CA LEU A 144 -12.21 -14.62 -6.88
C LEU A 144 -12.91 -13.33 -6.48
N LEU A 145 -13.04 -12.37 -7.39
CA LEU A 145 -13.62 -11.06 -7.12
C LEU A 145 -15.05 -11.12 -6.61
N GLY A 146 -15.42 -10.18 -5.76
CA GLY A 146 -16.77 -10.03 -5.22
C GLY A 146 -16.95 -10.58 -3.81
N LYS A 147 -18.20 -10.70 -3.39
CA LYS A 147 -18.58 -11.08 -2.02
C LYS A 147 -18.81 -12.59 -1.88
N TRP A 148 -18.31 -13.12 -0.77
CA TRP A 148 -18.36 -14.53 -0.42
C TRP A 148 -18.86 -14.69 1.02
N GLU A 149 -19.89 -15.48 1.23
CA GLU A 149 -20.51 -15.73 2.52
C GLU A 149 -20.12 -17.11 3.03
N THR A 150 -19.65 -17.19 4.27
CA THR A 150 -19.33 -18.47 4.90
C THR A 150 -20.60 -19.31 5.06
N ILE A 151 -20.55 -20.55 4.60
CA ILE A 151 -21.66 -21.50 4.72
C ILE A 151 -21.30 -22.72 5.56
N HIS A 152 -20.02 -23.03 5.70
CA HIS A 152 -19.53 -24.14 6.50
C HIS A 152 -18.13 -23.83 7.05
N TYR A 153 -17.87 -24.27 8.27
CA TYR A 153 -16.56 -24.15 8.91
C TYR A 153 -16.21 -25.46 9.63
N THR A 154 -14.99 -25.94 9.40
CA THR A 154 -14.43 -27.06 10.14
C THR A 154 -13.08 -26.72 10.74
N ARG A 155 -12.80 -27.30 11.91
CA ARG A 155 -11.50 -27.24 12.56
C ARG A 155 -11.10 -28.63 13.06
N MET A 156 -9.93 -29.06 12.64
CA MET A 156 -9.32 -30.29 13.10
C MET A 156 -8.07 -29.99 13.92
N ILE A 157 -7.84 -30.75 14.97
CA ILE A 157 -6.61 -30.72 15.78
C ILE A 157 -6.06 -32.16 15.84
N ASN A 158 -4.81 -32.36 15.45
CA ASN A 158 -4.17 -33.68 15.32
C ASN A 158 -4.97 -34.66 14.44
N GLY A 159 -5.69 -34.16 13.44
CA GLY A 159 -6.54 -34.94 12.54
C GLY A 159 -7.94 -35.31 13.11
N GLU A 160 -8.25 -34.89 14.33
CA GLU A 160 -9.57 -35.09 14.92
C GLU A 160 -10.44 -33.83 14.72
N ASN A 161 -11.69 -34.03 14.29
CA ASN A 161 -12.64 -32.92 14.09
C ASN A 161 -13.11 -32.42 15.46
N VAL A 162 -12.73 -31.18 15.79
CA VAL A 162 -13.10 -30.51 17.06
C VAL A 162 -14.20 -29.48 16.89
N THR A 163 -14.44 -29.05 15.65
CA THR A 163 -15.51 -28.10 15.30
C THR A 163 -16.01 -28.41 13.90
N ASP A 164 -17.32 -28.52 13.75
CA ASP A 164 -18.02 -28.74 12.50
C ASP A 164 -19.35 -27.98 12.55
N ILE A 165 -19.45 -26.89 11.77
CA ILE A 165 -20.57 -25.96 11.79
C ILE A 165 -21.11 -25.81 10.38
N ASP A 166 -22.31 -26.31 10.15
CA ASP A 166 -23.03 -26.19 8.89
C ASP A 166 -24.12 -25.11 8.99
N ILE A 167 -23.80 -23.92 8.50
CA ILE A 167 -24.66 -22.75 8.55
C ILE A 167 -25.90 -22.94 7.66
N LEU A 168 -25.78 -23.66 6.55
CA LEU A 168 -26.90 -23.93 5.64
C LEU A 168 -27.96 -24.87 6.26
N ASN A 169 -27.53 -25.79 7.12
CA ASN A 169 -28.40 -26.72 7.79
C ASN A 169 -28.92 -26.19 9.13
N GLY A 170 -28.58 -24.95 9.48
CA GLY A 170 -29.12 -24.28 10.66
C GLY A 170 -28.41 -24.64 11.96
N ASP A 171 -27.18 -25.14 11.88
CA ASP A 171 -26.36 -25.37 13.06
C ASP A 171 -26.20 -24.06 13.86
N ASP A 172 -26.20 -24.21 15.19
CA ASP A 172 -25.98 -23.09 16.11
C ASP A 172 -24.50 -22.66 16.03
N TRP A 173 -24.25 -21.72 15.18
CA TRP A 173 -22.92 -21.25 14.85
C TRP A 173 -22.42 -20.21 15.83
N ASN A 174 -21.16 -20.34 16.20
CA ASN A 174 -20.48 -19.35 17.00
C ASN A 174 -20.20 -18.10 16.12
N LYS A 175 -20.61 -16.95 16.62
CA LYS A 175 -20.51 -15.63 15.95
C LYS A 175 -19.16 -15.32 15.38
N GLN A 176 -18.08 -15.85 15.95
CA GLN A 176 -16.70 -15.58 15.52
C GLN A 176 -16.31 -16.26 14.20
N PHE A 177 -17.02 -17.32 13.79
CA PHE A 177 -16.67 -18.06 12.58
C PHE A 177 -17.46 -17.64 11.35
N TYR A 178 -18.57 -16.92 11.54
CA TYR A 178 -19.35 -16.43 10.43
C TYR A 178 -18.84 -15.07 9.97
N HIS A 179 -18.45 -14.98 8.72
CA HIS A 179 -18.08 -13.73 8.11
C HIS A 179 -18.33 -13.73 6.59
N THR A 180 -18.57 -12.55 6.07
CA THR A 180 -18.55 -12.29 4.63
C THR A 180 -17.19 -11.74 4.27
N LEU A 181 -16.61 -12.24 3.18
CA LEU A 181 -15.40 -11.70 2.57
C LEU A 181 -15.75 -11.00 1.27
N ALA A 182 -15.02 -9.94 0.92
CA ALA A 182 -15.03 -9.41 -0.42
C ALA A 182 -13.59 -9.19 -0.90
N PHE A 183 -13.30 -9.76 -2.05
CA PHE A 183 -12.04 -9.57 -2.75
C PHE A 183 -12.21 -8.51 -3.83
N SER A 184 -11.25 -7.60 -3.92
CA SER A 184 -11.23 -6.51 -4.89
C SER A 184 -9.98 -6.57 -5.79
N GLU A 185 -10.06 -5.91 -6.93
CA GLU A 185 -8.96 -5.84 -7.91
C GLU A 185 -7.70 -5.17 -7.37
N ASN A 186 -7.85 -4.30 -6.38
CA ASN A 186 -6.74 -3.61 -5.72
C ASN A 186 -6.15 -4.39 -4.54
N HIS A 187 -6.23 -5.71 -4.57
CA HIS A 187 -5.65 -6.61 -3.57
C HIS A 187 -6.13 -6.36 -2.13
N LYS A 188 -7.36 -5.89 -1.96
CA LYS A 188 -8.00 -5.74 -0.66
C LYS A 188 -9.01 -6.84 -0.39
N ILE A 189 -9.02 -7.30 0.84
CA ILE A 189 -10.09 -8.14 1.42
C ILE A 189 -10.79 -7.31 2.47
N SER A 190 -12.09 -7.09 2.27
CA SER A 190 -12.95 -6.54 3.31
C SER A 190 -13.68 -7.67 4.01
N LYS A 191 -13.79 -7.60 5.33
CA LYS A 191 -14.48 -8.58 6.16
C LYS A 191 -15.67 -7.93 6.87
N TRP A 192 -16.80 -8.63 6.91
CA TRP A 192 -17.99 -8.25 7.67
C TRP A 192 -18.40 -9.36 8.61
N ASP A 193 -18.89 -8.96 9.77
CA ASP A 193 -19.55 -9.87 10.68
C ASP A 193 -20.94 -10.30 10.14
N ARG A 194 -21.60 -11.20 10.87
CA ARG A 194 -22.94 -11.68 10.52
C ARG A 194 -24.02 -10.61 10.53
N PHE A 195 -23.80 -9.50 11.23
CA PHE A 195 -24.76 -8.40 11.33
C PHE A 195 -24.56 -7.38 10.21
N GLY A 196 -23.56 -7.58 9.35
CA GLY A 196 -23.23 -6.69 8.26
C GLY A 196 -22.35 -5.50 8.67
N SER A 197 -21.79 -5.54 9.88
CA SER A 197 -20.80 -4.55 10.31
C SER A 197 -19.46 -4.87 9.69
N GLN A 198 -18.83 -3.90 9.01
CA GLN A 198 -17.48 -4.06 8.50
C GLN A 198 -16.51 -4.13 9.67
N LEU A 199 -15.69 -5.18 9.68
CA LEU A 199 -14.71 -5.42 10.75
C LEU A 199 -13.42 -4.67 10.45
N TYR A 200 -12.80 -5.00 9.32
CA TYR A 200 -11.55 -4.39 8.88
C TYR A 200 -11.27 -4.75 7.42
N ASP A 201 -10.38 -3.99 6.82
CA ASP A 201 -9.79 -4.29 5.52
C ASP A 201 -8.38 -4.84 5.71
N GLN A 202 -8.00 -5.79 4.88
CA GLN A 202 -6.69 -6.41 4.84
C GLN A 202 -6.16 -6.37 3.40
N CYS A 203 -4.87 -6.57 3.24
CA CYS A 203 -4.25 -6.78 1.93
C CYS A 203 -4.01 -8.27 1.68
N PHE A 204 -3.99 -8.67 0.40
CA PHE A 204 -3.63 -10.03 0.02
C PHE A 204 -2.73 -10.08 -1.20
N MET A 205 -1.96 -11.16 -1.29
CA MET A 205 -1.27 -11.57 -2.51
C MET A 205 -1.61 -13.00 -2.86
N LEU A 206 -1.55 -13.32 -4.16
CA LEU A 206 -1.78 -14.65 -4.69
C LEU A 206 -0.48 -15.26 -5.23
N LYS A 207 -0.28 -16.54 -4.94
CA LYS A 207 0.79 -17.35 -5.53
C LYS A 207 0.23 -18.74 -5.85
N GLY A 208 -0.18 -18.93 -7.11
CA GLY A 208 -0.96 -20.12 -7.48
C GLY A 208 -2.29 -20.16 -6.74
N ASP A 209 -2.58 -21.28 -6.09
CA ASP A 209 -3.79 -21.44 -5.27
C ASP A 209 -3.62 -20.93 -3.83
N ASN A 210 -2.45 -20.40 -3.47
CA ASN A 210 -2.21 -19.85 -2.15
C ASN A 210 -2.54 -18.36 -2.12
N ILE A 211 -3.28 -17.96 -1.10
CA ILE A 211 -3.55 -16.57 -0.77
C ILE A 211 -2.87 -16.24 0.56
N THR A 212 -1.98 -15.26 0.58
CA THR A 212 -1.40 -14.72 1.80
C THR A 212 -2.10 -13.43 2.14
N ILE A 213 -2.59 -13.33 3.36
CA ILE A 213 -3.38 -12.20 3.89
C ILE A 213 -2.58 -11.55 5.01
N ALA A 214 -2.54 -10.22 5.02
CA ALA A 214 -1.93 -9.41 6.07
C ALA A 214 -2.76 -8.16 6.34
N GLU A 215 -2.49 -7.50 7.47
CA GLU A 215 -3.18 -6.27 7.86
C GLU A 215 -3.02 -5.17 6.81
N ASP A 216 -1.82 -5.03 6.26
CA ASP A 216 -1.50 -4.07 5.21
C ASP A 216 -0.44 -4.60 4.24
N LEU A 217 -0.12 -3.80 3.23
CA LEU A 217 0.87 -4.16 2.21
C LEU A 217 2.29 -4.31 2.80
N THR A 218 2.65 -3.49 3.80
CA THR A 218 3.95 -3.59 4.46
C THR A 218 4.12 -4.96 5.13
N ASN A 219 3.07 -5.43 5.79
CA ASN A 219 3.07 -6.74 6.43
C ASN A 219 3.17 -7.90 5.41
N LEU A 220 2.60 -7.74 4.21
CA LEU A 220 2.80 -8.71 3.12
C LEU A 220 4.24 -8.72 2.62
N LEU A 221 4.89 -7.56 2.55
CA LEU A 221 6.29 -7.44 2.12
C LEU A 221 7.27 -8.03 3.13
N PHE A 222 6.93 -7.99 4.42
CA PHE A 222 7.78 -8.43 5.53
C PHE A 222 7.11 -9.47 6.44
N PRO A 223 6.74 -10.65 5.91
CA PRO A 223 6.05 -11.68 6.70
C PRO A 223 6.87 -12.18 7.89
N LYS A 224 8.19 -11.98 7.88
CA LYS A 224 9.09 -12.34 8.99
C LYS A 224 8.89 -11.48 10.24
N TYR A 225 8.40 -10.25 10.08
CA TYR A 225 8.24 -9.27 11.16
C TYR A 225 6.77 -8.98 11.50
N SER A 226 5.83 -9.62 10.81
CA SER A 226 4.41 -9.32 10.93
C SER A 226 3.57 -10.59 10.88
N TYR A 227 2.38 -10.49 11.44
CA TYR A 227 1.42 -11.58 11.37
C TYR A 227 0.83 -11.66 9.96
N THR A 228 1.05 -12.79 9.30
CA THR A 228 0.44 -13.12 8.02
C THR A 228 -0.25 -14.46 8.10
N GLU A 229 -1.35 -14.61 7.37
CA GLU A 229 -2.06 -15.87 7.23
C GLU A 229 -1.95 -16.35 5.80
N THR A 230 -1.56 -17.60 5.59
CA THR A 230 -1.58 -18.23 4.27
C THR A 230 -2.65 -19.29 4.22
N TRP A 231 -3.53 -19.17 3.24
CA TRP A 231 -4.65 -20.08 2.98
C TRP A 231 -4.51 -20.67 1.59
N THR A 232 -4.91 -21.92 1.44
CA THR A 232 -5.01 -22.58 0.15
C THR A 232 -6.45 -22.51 -0.35
N ILE A 233 -6.63 -22.01 -1.57
CA ILE A 233 -7.92 -21.99 -2.26
C ILE A 233 -8.12 -23.33 -2.94
N SER A 234 -9.24 -23.99 -2.66
CA SER A 234 -9.64 -25.25 -3.30
C SER A 234 -11.14 -25.27 -3.62
N ASP A 235 -11.56 -26.29 -4.37
CA ASP A 235 -12.96 -26.51 -4.76
C ASP A 235 -13.64 -25.26 -5.35
N LYS A 236 -12.86 -24.45 -6.08
CA LYS A 236 -13.31 -23.19 -6.64
C LYS A 236 -14.19 -23.44 -7.87
N THR A 237 -15.42 -22.99 -7.77
CA THR A 237 -16.39 -22.90 -8.85
C THR A 237 -16.81 -21.44 -9.07
N GLU A 238 -17.76 -21.19 -9.95
CA GLU A 238 -18.37 -19.87 -10.10
C GLU A 238 -19.03 -19.36 -8.81
N ASN A 239 -19.63 -20.28 -8.04
CA ASN A 239 -20.50 -19.97 -6.90
C ASN A 239 -19.99 -20.49 -5.55
N SER A 240 -18.87 -21.19 -5.51
CA SER A 240 -18.31 -21.74 -4.27
C SER A 240 -16.79 -21.78 -4.29
N MET A 241 -16.19 -21.71 -3.11
CA MET A 241 -14.76 -21.94 -2.89
C MET A 241 -14.51 -22.42 -1.47
N LYS A 242 -13.37 -23.06 -1.25
CA LYS A 242 -12.84 -23.36 0.08
C LYS A 242 -11.54 -22.62 0.32
N LEU A 243 -11.35 -22.14 1.55
CA LEU A 243 -10.08 -21.66 2.07
C LEU A 243 -9.64 -22.57 3.20
N THR A 244 -8.49 -23.21 3.04
CA THR A 244 -7.92 -24.11 4.04
C THR A 244 -6.60 -23.56 4.53
N ARG A 245 -6.41 -23.55 5.86
CA ARG A 245 -5.14 -23.19 6.51
C ARG A 245 -4.68 -24.37 7.35
N GLU A 246 -3.41 -24.68 7.23
CA GLU A 246 -2.71 -25.62 8.09
C GLU A 246 -1.65 -24.87 8.89
N GLN A 247 -1.75 -24.97 10.21
CA GLN A 247 -0.76 -24.37 11.10
C GLN A 247 -0.53 -25.29 12.28
N ASP A 248 0.73 -25.70 12.49
CA ASP A 248 1.11 -26.69 13.48
C ASP A 248 0.30 -27.99 13.26
N ASN A 249 -0.47 -28.40 14.27
CA ASN A 249 -1.33 -29.58 14.18
C ASN A 249 -2.82 -29.22 13.95
N THR A 250 -3.09 -27.98 13.53
CA THR A 250 -4.45 -27.49 13.32
C THR A 250 -4.71 -27.28 11.84
N THR A 251 -5.84 -27.82 11.36
CA THR A 251 -6.37 -27.53 10.03
C THR A 251 -7.70 -26.81 10.18
N GLU A 252 -7.82 -25.63 9.58
CA GLU A 252 -9.06 -24.86 9.50
C GLU A 252 -9.53 -24.79 8.06
N CYS A 253 -10.82 -25.00 7.83
CA CYS A 253 -11.42 -24.92 6.50
C CYS A 253 -12.71 -24.12 6.55
N TYR A 254 -12.79 -23.09 5.73
CA TYR A 254 -14.00 -22.32 5.46
C TYR A 254 -14.52 -22.64 4.07
N THR A 255 -15.79 -22.98 3.99
CA THR A 255 -16.49 -23.09 2.70
C THR A 255 -17.35 -21.86 2.50
N TYR A 256 -17.20 -21.23 1.34
CA TYR A 256 -17.89 -20.02 0.96
C TYR A 256 -18.82 -20.23 -0.21
N LYS A 257 -19.91 -19.48 -0.21
CA LYS A 257 -20.81 -19.32 -1.34
C LYS A 257 -20.76 -17.87 -1.83
N ARG A 258 -20.83 -17.68 -3.13
CA ARG A 258 -20.93 -16.34 -3.73
C ARG A 258 -22.25 -15.68 -3.33
N LYS A 259 -22.18 -14.41 -2.95
CA LYS A 259 -23.33 -13.62 -2.53
C LYS A 259 -23.86 -12.74 -3.63
#